data_bc071db5def6dca10d9fd66e64c25082
#
_entry.id   bc071db5def6dca10d9fd66e64c25082
#
_cell.length_a   1.000
_cell.length_b   1.000
_cell.length_c   1.000
_cell.angle_alpha   90.00
_cell.angle_beta   90.00
_cell.angle_gamma   90.00
#
_symmetry.space_group_name_H-M   'P 1'
#
loop_
_entity.id
_entity.type
_entity.pdbx_description
1 polymer ?
#
loop_
_entity_poly.entity_id
_entity_poly.type
_entity_poly.pdbx_seq_one_letter_code
_entity_poly.pdbx_strand_id
1 'polypeptide(L)'
;RPEPAAAKTEKMPDLLPDIQTQEPKPTVTAGRKALVEPIPETREPQNVIRRMPAEEDLTPTHTINRAVRRTYKQIGLSQPVTNVSLQQMISVYSPKGGVGKSTIVRELAHVLSNMKRNGKRLKILVLDADWEFGDVDSAFGICPSPNVMDWVKRICNDRERLGYIPAYSPADIVSRYVIEYDEQIHILAGSDNAMEAARLDCEIAEAIMDNLRRCDYDLILVDNCNTLKDTTVIPLEKSDLILLILSLDTSTVQDARNFLDVLSEFRIDKSNIRMVINQVPLDDKKCELGISHVARILTMEPTCIIHTNQDARSFANVGEAASSDKGSLFSKEIRTLARAAVAVDEELEKPEKCSGGFLRRLFGRKR
;
A
#
# COMPACT_ATOMS: atom_id res chain seq x y z
N ARG A 1 36.74 0.20 -54.88
CA ARG A 1 35.73 -0.40 -53.98
C ARG A 1 35.97 -1.90 -53.94
N PRO A 2 36.33 -2.50 -52.81
CA PRO A 2 36.33 -3.96 -52.61
C PRO A 2 35.05 -4.34 -51.85
N GLU A 3 34.49 -5.49 -52.21
CA GLU A 3 33.34 -6.18 -51.57
C GLU A 3 33.71 -6.74 -50.20
N PRO A 4 32.76 -6.88 -49.27
CA PRO A 4 33.03 -7.51 -48.00
C PRO A 4 32.90 -9.02 -48.06
N ALA A 5 33.88 -9.69 -47.44
CA ALA A 5 34.02 -11.14 -47.36
C ALA A 5 32.93 -11.76 -46.43
N ALA A 6 32.44 -12.91 -46.87
CA ALA A 6 31.46 -13.73 -46.11
C ALA A 6 32.05 -14.34 -44.85
N ALA A 7 31.37 -14.15 -43.72
CA ALA A 7 31.68 -14.80 -42.45
C ALA A 7 31.17 -16.25 -42.43
N LYS A 8 32.07 -17.18 -42.14
CA LYS A 8 31.80 -18.62 -41.96
C LYS A 8 31.08 -18.83 -40.62
N THR A 9 29.95 -19.48 -40.65
CA THR A 9 29.23 -20.03 -39.48
C THR A 9 29.94 -21.30 -39.00
N GLU A 10 30.56 -21.25 -37.83
CA GLU A 10 30.99 -22.43 -37.10
C GLU A 10 29.82 -23.01 -36.28
N LYS A 11 29.57 -24.32 -36.49
CA LYS A 11 28.57 -25.11 -35.72
C LYS A 11 29.16 -25.44 -34.34
N MET A 12 28.42 -25.11 -33.29
CA MET A 12 28.65 -25.65 -31.93
C MET A 12 28.25 -27.11 -31.86
N PRO A 13 29.02 -27.96 -31.14
CA PRO A 13 28.66 -29.36 -30.92
C PRO A 13 27.59 -29.54 -29.81
N ASP A 14 26.62 -30.39 -30.06
CA ASP A 14 25.65 -30.93 -29.11
C ASP A 14 26.35 -31.76 -28.03
N LEU A 15 26.24 -31.36 -26.76
CA LEU A 15 26.57 -32.17 -25.59
C LEU A 15 25.50 -31.97 -24.51
N LEU A 16 24.49 -32.80 -24.56
CA LEU A 16 23.61 -33.06 -23.41
C LEU A 16 23.70 -34.55 -23.05
N PRO A 17 24.07 -34.94 -21.83
CA PRO A 17 24.00 -36.33 -21.42
C PRO A 17 22.57 -36.66 -20.95
N ASP A 18 22.07 -37.81 -21.38
CA ASP A 18 20.81 -38.45 -20.98
C ASP A 18 20.76 -38.67 -19.47
N ILE A 19 19.81 -38.03 -18.80
CA ILE A 19 19.44 -38.36 -17.42
C ILE A 19 18.30 -39.36 -17.47
N GLN A 20 18.64 -40.63 -17.21
CA GLN A 20 17.66 -41.71 -16.99
C GLN A 20 16.92 -41.45 -15.67
N THR A 21 15.62 -41.26 -15.76
CA THR A 21 14.67 -41.29 -14.65
C THR A 21 14.50 -42.68 -14.12
N GLN A 22 15.01 -42.98 -12.92
CA GLN A 22 14.69 -44.17 -12.16
C GLN A 22 13.55 -43.88 -11.19
N GLU A 23 12.41 -44.54 -11.34
CA GLU A 23 11.31 -44.57 -10.38
C GLU A 23 11.71 -45.37 -9.12
N PRO A 24 11.41 -44.90 -7.90
CA PRO A 24 11.60 -45.65 -6.68
C PRO A 24 10.44 -46.65 -6.46
N LYS A 25 10.78 -47.94 -6.31
CA LYS A 25 9.87 -49.01 -5.88
C LYS A 25 9.43 -48.82 -4.43
N PRO A 26 8.19 -49.18 -4.07
CA PRO A 26 7.71 -49.10 -2.69
C PRO A 26 8.25 -50.25 -1.82
N THR A 27 8.87 -49.89 -0.72
CA THR A 27 9.30 -50.84 0.33
C THR A 27 8.18 -50.97 1.35
N VAL A 28 7.59 -52.16 1.42
CA VAL A 28 6.67 -52.55 2.48
C VAL A 28 7.48 -52.98 3.71
N THR A 29 7.30 -52.32 4.83
CA THR A 29 7.76 -52.83 6.14
C THR A 29 6.57 -52.94 7.10
N ALA A 30 6.46 -54.16 7.64
CA ALA A 30 5.41 -54.64 8.50
C ALA A 30 5.47 -54.06 9.93
N GLY A 31 4.31 -53.77 10.45
CA GLY A 31 3.79 -54.00 11.79
C GLY A 31 4.63 -53.65 13.03
N ARG A 32 4.16 -52.62 13.76
CA ARG A 32 4.15 -52.65 15.25
C ARG A 32 2.83 -52.04 15.76
N LYS A 33 1.99 -52.88 16.35
CA LYS A 33 0.81 -52.47 17.12
C LYS A 33 1.31 -51.78 18.40
N ALA A 34 0.97 -50.51 18.59
CA ALA A 34 1.07 -49.81 19.87
C ALA A 34 -0.31 -49.90 20.55
N LEU A 35 -0.30 -50.39 21.79
CA LEU A 35 -1.46 -50.41 22.69
C LEU A 35 -1.82 -48.98 23.05
N VAL A 36 -3.09 -48.63 22.87
CA VAL A 36 -3.68 -47.37 23.34
C VAL A 36 -4.32 -47.67 24.69
N GLU A 37 -3.80 -47.07 25.76
CA GLU A 37 -4.47 -47.03 27.04
C GLU A 37 -5.56 -45.94 27.06
N PRO A 38 -6.70 -46.13 27.75
CA PRO A 38 -7.80 -45.17 27.75
C PRO A 38 -7.53 -44.00 28.71
N ILE A 39 -7.81 -42.81 28.17
CA ILE A 39 -7.75 -41.52 28.92
C ILE A 39 -8.96 -41.43 29.88
N PRO A 40 -8.79 -41.05 31.16
CA PRO A 40 -9.90 -40.91 32.08
C PRO A 40 -10.75 -39.67 31.81
N GLU A 41 -12.09 -39.85 31.87
CA GLU A 41 -13.10 -38.81 31.77
C GLU A 41 -12.90 -37.69 32.79
N THR A 42 -12.68 -36.47 32.32
CA THR A 42 -12.68 -35.28 33.16
C THR A 42 -14.05 -34.58 33.13
N ARG A 43 -14.55 -34.29 34.33
CA ARG A 43 -15.82 -33.69 34.69
C ARG A 43 -16.06 -32.36 33.96
N GLU A 44 -17.29 -32.15 33.51
CA GLU A 44 -17.83 -30.88 32.98
C GLU A 44 -17.70 -29.75 34.05
N PRO A 45 -17.26 -28.54 33.64
CA PRO A 45 -17.43 -27.36 34.48
C PRO A 45 -18.80 -26.72 34.22
N GLN A 46 -19.51 -26.47 35.33
CA GLN A 46 -20.81 -25.82 35.36
C GLN A 46 -20.81 -24.42 34.73
N ASN A 47 -21.75 -24.19 33.83
CA ASN A 47 -22.10 -22.93 33.24
C ASN A 47 -22.47 -21.86 34.27
N VAL A 48 -21.62 -20.84 34.42
CA VAL A 48 -22.01 -19.56 35.00
C VAL A 48 -22.21 -18.59 33.89
N ILE A 49 -23.49 -18.43 33.46
CA ILE A 49 -23.91 -17.41 32.49
C ILE A 49 -23.83 -16.03 33.17
N ARG A 50 -22.76 -15.28 32.89
CA ARG A 50 -22.75 -13.84 33.11
C ARG A 50 -23.42 -13.17 31.90
N ARG A 51 -24.59 -12.59 32.13
CA ARG A 51 -25.27 -11.74 31.16
C ARG A 51 -24.38 -10.56 30.80
N MET A 52 -24.02 -10.46 29.53
CA MET A 52 -23.40 -9.26 28.94
C MET A 52 -24.49 -8.20 28.67
N PRO A 53 -24.20 -6.91 28.83
CA PRO A 53 -25.13 -5.84 28.45
C PRO A 53 -25.28 -5.78 26.92
N ALA A 54 -26.47 -5.34 26.46
CA ALA A 54 -26.86 -5.23 25.08
C ALA A 54 -25.87 -4.37 24.25
N GLU A 55 -25.53 -4.85 23.06
CA GLU A 55 -24.77 -4.11 22.05
C GLU A 55 -25.60 -2.90 21.56
N GLU A 56 -25.09 -1.69 21.85
CA GLU A 56 -25.48 -0.48 21.15
C GLU A 56 -24.63 -0.33 19.88
N ASP A 57 -25.27 -0.16 18.74
CA ASP A 57 -24.69 0.12 17.43
C ASP A 57 -23.71 1.30 17.47
N LEU A 58 -22.40 1.03 17.37
CA LEU A 58 -21.37 2.05 17.30
C LEU A 58 -20.48 1.83 16.08
N THR A 59 -20.52 2.76 15.12
CA THR A 59 -19.58 2.79 14.00
C THR A 59 -18.14 3.05 14.49
N PRO A 60 -17.11 2.37 13.93
CA PRO A 60 -15.74 2.33 14.49
C PRO A 60 -15.08 3.71 14.69
N THR A 61 -15.31 4.64 13.78
CA THR A 61 -14.70 5.99 13.81
C THR A 61 -15.19 6.86 14.96
N HIS A 62 -16.46 6.69 15.37
CA HIS A 62 -17.04 7.41 16.52
C HIS A 62 -16.60 6.83 17.87
N THR A 63 -16.25 5.56 17.92
CA THR A 63 -15.89 4.86 19.17
C THR A 63 -14.51 5.26 19.68
N ILE A 64 -13.51 5.40 18.79
CA ILE A 64 -12.15 5.82 19.17
C ILE A 64 -12.19 7.26 19.72
N ASN A 65 -12.86 8.18 19.05
CA ASN A 65 -12.99 9.57 19.52
C ASN A 65 -13.74 9.66 20.87
N ARG A 66 -14.68 8.78 21.14
CA ARG A 66 -15.47 8.79 22.38
C ARG A 66 -14.70 8.18 23.56
N ALA A 67 -13.89 7.13 23.32
CA ALA A 67 -13.03 6.51 24.32
C ALA A 67 -11.92 7.46 24.75
N VAL A 68 -11.22 8.09 23.81
CA VAL A 68 -10.21 9.11 24.07
C VAL A 68 -10.78 10.29 24.84
N ARG A 69 -11.94 10.83 24.45
CA ARG A 69 -12.60 11.92 25.18
C ARG A 69 -13.06 11.54 26.60
N ARG A 70 -13.49 10.28 26.84
CA ARG A 70 -13.85 9.80 28.19
C ARG A 70 -12.64 9.69 29.09
N THR A 71 -11.50 9.20 28.60
CA THR A 71 -10.25 9.06 29.37
C THR A 71 -9.74 10.43 29.81
N TYR A 72 -9.73 11.45 28.92
CA TYR A 72 -9.31 12.80 29.28
C TYR A 72 -10.24 13.47 30.29
N LYS A 73 -11.55 13.22 30.23
CA LYS A 73 -12.53 13.77 31.20
C LYS A 73 -12.39 13.15 32.59
N GLN A 74 -11.93 11.91 32.69
CA GLN A 74 -11.68 11.23 33.98
C GLN A 74 -10.38 11.68 34.67
N ILE A 75 -9.40 12.24 33.90
CA ILE A 75 -8.10 12.66 34.44
C ILE A 75 -8.11 14.15 34.86
N GLY A 76 -9.22 14.87 34.73
CA GLY A 76 -9.37 16.25 35.24
C GLY A 76 -8.51 17.29 34.50
N LEU A 77 -8.02 17.00 33.30
CA LEU A 77 -7.26 17.94 32.48
C LEU A 77 -8.20 18.87 31.72
N SER A 78 -8.41 20.06 32.25
CA SER A 78 -9.19 21.16 31.64
C SER A 78 -8.40 21.96 30.61
N GLN A 79 -7.73 21.29 29.66
CA GLN A 79 -7.17 21.94 28.48
C GLN A 79 -7.94 21.43 27.25
N PRO A 80 -8.37 22.32 26.35
CA PRO A 80 -8.87 21.85 25.06
C PRO A 80 -7.75 21.12 24.37
N VAL A 81 -7.95 19.85 24.06
CA VAL A 81 -7.02 19.09 23.21
C VAL A 81 -7.08 19.75 21.83
N THR A 82 -6.23 20.74 21.65
CA THR A 82 -5.96 21.35 20.35
C THR A 82 -5.35 20.26 19.49
N ASN A 83 -6.14 19.76 18.53
CA ASN A 83 -5.71 19.05 17.34
C ASN A 83 -4.58 18.04 17.58
N VAL A 84 -4.92 16.86 18.14
CA VAL A 84 -4.13 15.67 17.89
C VAL A 84 -4.30 15.39 16.41
N SER A 85 -3.34 15.83 15.60
CA SER A 85 -3.19 15.37 14.22
C SER A 85 -3.00 13.88 14.30
N LEU A 86 -4.06 13.11 14.07
CA LEU A 86 -3.98 11.65 14.05
C LEU A 86 -3.21 11.32 12.76
N GLN A 87 -1.95 10.93 12.91
CA GLN A 87 -1.20 10.34 11.81
C GLN A 87 -2.02 9.18 11.24
N GLN A 88 -2.13 9.12 9.94
CA GLN A 88 -2.83 8.05 9.24
C GLN A 88 -1.82 7.25 8.41
N MET A 89 -1.93 5.92 8.45
CA MET A 89 -1.14 5.02 7.62
C MET A 89 -2.06 4.35 6.61
N ILE A 90 -1.73 4.49 5.32
CA ILE A 90 -2.52 3.97 4.21
C ILE A 90 -1.65 3.04 3.37
N SER A 91 -2.03 1.78 3.33
CA SER A 91 -1.42 0.80 2.43
C SER A 91 -2.11 0.80 1.07
N VAL A 92 -1.32 0.83 0.00
CA VAL A 92 -1.77 0.60 -1.37
C VAL A 92 -1.37 -0.81 -1.76
N TYR A 93 -2.36 -1.66 -1.99
CA TYR A 93 -2.15 -3.09 -2.18
C TYR A 93 -2.94 -3.62 -3.39
N SER A 94 -2.40 -4.63 -4.00
CA SER A 94 -3.08 -5.52 -4.95
C SER A 94 -2.40 -6.86 -4.96
N PRO A 95 -3.12 -7.97 -4.99
CA PRO A 95 -2.53 -9.29 -5.16
C PRO A 95 -1.97 -9.51 -6.58
N LYS A 96 -2.22 -8.56 -7.51
CA LYS A 96 -1.73 -8.60 -8.90
C LYS A 96 -0.65 -7.57 -9.14
N GLY A 97 0.41 -7.97 -9.86
CA GLY A 97 1.43 -7.04 -10.35
C GLY A 97 0.94 -6.22 -11.55
N GLY A 98 1.50 -5.01 -11.74
CA GLY A 98 1.25 -4.18 -12.93
C GLY A 98 -0.07 -3.39 -12.92
N VAL A 99 -0.88 -3.45 -11.87
CA VAL A 99 -2.15 -2.70 -11.77
C VAL A 99 -1.97 -1.22 -11.43
N GLY A 100 -0.73 -0.76 -11.20
CA GLY A 100 -0.40 0.65 -10.98
C GLY A 100 -0.33 1.09 -9.52
N LYS A 101 0.01 0.21 -8.57
CA LYS A 101 0.16 0.55 -7.14
C LYS A 101 1.12 1.71 -6.91
N SER A 102 2.39 1.57 -7.31
CA SER A 102 3.45 2.58 -7.12
C SER A 102 3.11 3.90 -7.81
N THR A 103 2.43 3.84 -8.99
CA THR A 103 1.89 5.03 -9.64
C THR A 103 0.85 5.73 -8.77
N ILE A 104 -0.11 4.99 -8.21
CA ILE A 104 -1.14 5.56 -7.31
C ILE A 104 -0.52 6.14 -6.06
N VAL A 105 0.48 5.47 -5.45
CA VAL A 105 1.21 5.99 -4.28
C VAL A 105 1.86 7.34 -4.61
N ARG A 106 2.60 7.42 -5.72
CA ARG A 106 3.23 8.66 -6.18
C ARG A 106 2.22 9.78 -6.40
N GLU A 107 1.16 9.50 -7.16
CA GLU A 107 0.15 10.49 -7.50
C GLU A 107 -0.61 10.99 -6.26
N LEU A 108 -0.92 10.07 -5.32
CA LEU A 108 -1.54 10.43 -4.04
C LEU A 108 -0.59 11.29 -3.19
N ALA A 109 0.70 10.96 -3.11
CA ALA A 109 1.68 11.76 -2.38
C ALA A 109 1.72 13.19 -2.92
N HIS A 110 1.83 13.37 -4.23
CA HIS A 110 1.85 14.68 -4.86
C HIS A 110 0.56 15.48 -4.68
N VAL A 111 -0.59 14.84 -4.80
CA VAL A 111 -1.89 15.52 -4.62
C VAL A 111 -2.07 15.91 -3.16
N LEU A 112 -1.84 14.99 -2.22
CA LEU A 112 -2.05 15.20 -0.79
C LEU A 112 -1.04 16.21 -0.19
N SER A 113 0.21 16.24 -0.66
CA SER A 113 1.21 17.24 -0.22
C SER A 113 0.78 18.68 -0.52
N ASN A 114 -0.10 18.88 -1.50
CA ASN A 114 -0.68 20.16 -1.83
C ASN A 114 -2.02 20.45 -1.13
N MET A 115 -2.58 19.48 -0.42
CA MET A 115 -3.79 19.64 0.38
C MET A 115 -3.46 20.09 1.80
N LYS A 116 -4.48 20.58 2.52
CA LYS A 116 -4.33 21.06 3.89
C LYS A 116 -5.24 20.28 4.83
N ARG A 117 -4.76 20.14 6.07
CA ARG A 117 -5.55 19.66 7.20
C ARG A 117 -5.38 20.67 8.33
N ASN A 118 -6.49 21.24 8.81
CA ASN A 118 -6.48 22.32 9.81
C ASN A 118 -5.60 23.53 9.39
N GLY A 119 -5.66 23.89 8.11
CA GLY A 119 -4.90 25.02 7.54
C GLY A 119 -3.41 24.77 7.27
N LYS A 120 -2.86 23.60 7.63
CA LYS A 120 -1.46 23.21 7.40
C LYS A 120 -1.35 22.23 6.25
N ARG A 121 -0.30 22.31 5.44
CA ARG A 121 0.02 21.31 4.42
C ARG A 121 0.40 20.00 5.10
N LEU A 122 0.01 18.88 4.46
CA LEU A 122 0.29 17.55 4.97
C LEU A 122 1.78 17.21 4.76
N LYS A 123 2.39 16.65 5.79
CA LYS A 123 3.73 16.05 5.72
C LYS A 123 3.60 14.56 5.53
N ILE A 124 4.15 14.05 4.46
CA ILE A 124 3.91 12.69 3.96
C ILE A 124 5.21 11.90 3.94
N LEU A 125 5.17 10.68 4.49
CA LEU A 125 6.19 9.67 4.26
C LEU A 125 5.67 8.64 3.27
N VAL A 126 6.41 8.36 2.23
CA VAL A 126 6.19 7.21 1.34
C VAL A 126 7.14 6.10 1.79
N LEU A 127 6.59 4.94 2.13
CA LEU A 127 7.35 3.73 2.44
C LEU A 127 7.21 2.73 1.30
N ASP A 128 8.33 2.29 0.76
CA ASP A 128 8.37 1.13 -0.11
C ASP A 128 8.45 -0.15 0.75
N ALA A 129 7.37 -0.90 0.78
CA ALA A 129 7.25 -2.17 1.48
C ALA A 129 7.31 -3.39 0.53
N ASP A 130 7.73 -3.20 -0.71
CA ASP A 130 8.25 -4.29 -1.54
C ASP A 130 9.71 -4.53 -1.16
N TRP A 131 9.88 -5.33 -0.10
CA TRP A 131 11.18 -5.53 0.54
C TRP A 131 12.23 -6.14 -0.37
N GLU A 132 11.82 -6.83 -1.45
CA GLU A 132 12.72 -7.58 -2.34
C GLU A 132 13.02 -6.83 -3.64
N PHE A 133 12.03 -6.14 -4.18
CA PHE A 133 12.08 -5.50 -5.50
C PHE A 133 11.33 -4.16 -5.50
N GLY A 134 11.67 -3.31 -4.54
CA GLY A 134 11.09 -1.97 -4.45
C GLY A 134 11.34 -1.15 -5.71
N ASP A 135 10.34 -0.37 -6.12
CA ASP A 135 10.40 0.47 -7.31
C ASP A 135 9.90 1.91 -7.08
N VAL A 136 9.68 2.28 -5.81
CA VAL A 136 9.25 3.65 -5.44
C VAL A 136 10.31 4.68 -5.83
N ASP A 137 11.59 4.36 -5.68
CA ASP A 137 12.71 5.21 -6.12
C ASP A 137 12.62 5.53 -7.61
N SER A 138 12.37 4.51 -8.44
CA SER A 138 12.16 4.66 -9.88
C SER A 138 10.90 5.48 -10.18
N ALA A 139 9.82 5.24 -9.43
CA ALA A 139 8.58 6.00 -9.59
C ALA A 139 8.74 7.50 -9.28
N PHE A 140 9.61 7.85 -8.34
CA PHE A 140 9.91 9.25 -7.97
C PHE A 140 11.14 9.82 -8.66
N GLY A 141 11.88 9.02 -9.45
CA GLY A 141 13.10 9.46 -10.14
C GLY A 141 14.24 9.82 -9.19
N ILE A 142 14.38 9.10 -8.09
CA ILE A 142 15.41 9.35 -7.06
C ILE A 142 16.43 8.20 -7.00
N CYS A 143 17.56 8.45 -6.35
CA CYS A 143 18.51 7.41 -6.01
C CYS A 143 18.05 6.67 -4.74
N PRO A 144 18.03 5.30 -4.71
CA PRO A 144 17.53 4.52 -3.57
C PRO A 144 18.57 4.42 -2.42
N SER A 145 19.22 5.51 -2.08
CA SER A 145 20.22 5.54 -1.00
C SER A 145 20.12 6.86 -0.22
N PRO A 146 19.92 6.80 1.11
CA PRO A 146 19.76 5.61 1.94
C PRO A 146 18.45 4.85 1.66
N ASN A 147 18.35 3.60 2.12
CA ASN A 147 17.15 2.79 1.96
C ASN A 147 16.79 2.01 3.25
N VAL A 148 15.68 1.29 3.21
CA VAL A 148 15.18 0.54 4.36
C VAL A 148 16.16 -0.55 4.83
N MET A 149 16.96 -1.16 3.92
CA MET A 149 17.91 -2.19 4.28
C MET A 149 19.11 -1.66 5.09
N ASP A 150 19.46 -0.39 4.94
CA ASP A 150 20.47 0.23 5.81
C ASP A 150 19.96 0.31 7.25
N TRP A 151 18.66 0.52 7.44
CA TRP A 151 18.05 0.48 8.77
C TRP A 151 17.90 -0.96 9.28
N VAL A 152 17.49 -1.92 8.44
CA VAL A 152 17.44 -3.35 8.77
C VAL A 152 18.80 -3.87 9.24
N LYS A 153 19.90 -3.51 8.56
CA LYS A 153 21.27 -3.86 8.99
C LYS A 153 21.55 -3.39 10.41
N ARG A 154 21.18 -2.16 10.74
CA ARG A 154 21.33 -1.61 12.10
C ARG A 154 20.46 -2.36 13.11
N ILE A 155 19.20 -2.63 12.77
CA ILE A 155 18.28 -3.38 13.66
C ILE A 155 18.84 -4.76 13.95
N CYS A 156 19.34 -5.50 12.94
CA CYS A 156 19.97 -6.79 13.13
C CYS A 156 21.15 -6.72 14.11
N ASN A 157 22.06 -5.76 13.88
CA ASN A 157 23.23 -5.58 14.74
C ASN A 157 22.86 -5.23 16.18
N ASP A 158 21.86 -4.36 16.36
CA ASP A 158 21.39 -3.98 17.70
C ASP A 158 20.69 -5.16 18.38
N ARG A 159 19.89 -5.96 17.66
CA ARG A 159 19.24 -7.17 18.17
C ARG A 159 20.26 -8.23 18.59
N GLU A 160 21.31 -8.46 17.79
CA GLU A 160 22.40 -9.39 18.13
C GLU A 160 23.15 -8.93 19.39
N ARG A 161 23.44 -7.62 19.50
CA ARG A 161 24.20 -7.06 20.62
C ARG A 161 23.39 -6.96 21.91
N LEU A 162 22.11 -6.60 21.85
CA LEU A 162 21.25 -6.29 22.98
C LEU A 162 20.34 -7.45 23.40
N GLY A 163 20.08 -8.40 22.49
CA GLY A 163 19.09 -9.47 22.66
C GLY A 163 17.63 -9.04 22.42
N TYR A 164 17.41 -7.79 21.99
CA TYR A 164 16.09 -7.24 21.63
C TYR A 164 16.25 -6.09 20.62
N ILE A 165 15.17 -5.72 19.95
CA ILE A 165 15.14 -4.54 19.04
C ILE A 165 14.80 -3.29 19.86
N PRO A 166 15.72 -2.30 19.96
CA PRO A 166 15.47 -1.09 20.74
C PRO A 166 14.51 -0.15 19.99
N ALA A 167 13.86 0.74 20.73
CA ALA A 167 13.16 1.86 20.14
C ALA A 167 14.16 2.90 19.61
N TYR A 168 13.97 3.32 18.34
CA TYR A 168 14.82 4.34 17.72
C TYR A 168 14.23 5.73 17.88
N SER A 169 15.09 6.75 17.94
CA SER A 169 14.65 8.13 17.91
C SER A 169 14.07 8.48 16.52
N PRO A 170 12.87 9.09 16.44
CA PRO A 170 12.33 9.56 15.18
C PRO A 170 13.27 10.45 14.36
N ALA A 171 13.99 11.35 15.02
CA ALA A 171 14.96 12.22 14.37
C ALA A 171 16.13 11.44 13.78
N ASP A 172 16.60 10.39 14.46
CA ASP A 172 17.68 9.52 13.99
C ASP A 172 17.23 8.69 12.78
N ILE A 173 15.99 8.18 12.79
CA ILE A 173 15.40 7.46 11.66
C ILE A 173 15.34 8.36 10.43
N VAL A 174 14.72 9.53 10.56
CA VAL A 174 14.52 10.46 9.44
C VAL A 174 15.86 10.92 8.88
N SER A 175 16.81 11.31 9.73
CA SER A 175 18.10 11.84 9.26
C SER A 175 19.02 10.83 8.60
N ARG A 176 18.86 9.52 8.89
CA ARG A 176 19.77 8.47 8.41
C ARG A 176 19.23 7.63 7.27
N TYR A 177 17.89 7.41 7.23
CA TYR A 177 17.31 6.40 6.35
C TYR A 177 16.26 6.95 5.40
N VAL A 178 15.78 8.18 5.65
CA VAL A 178 14.71 8.80 4.86
C VAL A 178 15.29 9.83 3.90
N ILE A 179 14.87 9.77 2.64
CA ILE A 179 15.22 10.72 1.59
C ILE A 179 14.19 11.84 1.61
N GLU A 180 14.64 13.09 1.71
CA GLU A 180 13.81 14.28 1.53
C GLU A 180 13.64 14.52 0.02
N TYR A 181 12.43 14.22 -0.51
CA TYR A 181 12.10 14.47 -1.91
C TYR A 181 11.73 15.94 -2.12
N ASP A 182 10.88 16.48 -1.26
CA ASP A 182 10.59 17.91 -1.13
C ASP A 182 10.21 18.25 0.33
N GLU A 183 9.81 19.51 0.61
CA GLU A 183 9.44 19.95 1.97
C GLU A 183 8.30 19.12 2.59
N GLN A 184 7.42 18.51 1.80
CA GLN A 184 6.22 17.81 2.26
C GLN A 184 6.30 16.30 2.03
N ILE A 185 7.10 15.83 1.08
CA ILE A 185 7.20 14.43 0.71
C ILE A 185 8.59 13.90 1.06
N HIS A 186 8.61 12.90 1.92
CA HIS A 186 9.81 12.16 2.27
C HIS A 186 9.65 10.70 1.85
N ILE A 187 10.72 10.00 1.56
CA ILE A 187 10.69 8.64 1.02
C ILE A 187 11.64 7.74 1.81
N LEU A 188 11.14 6.62 2.31
CA LEU A 188 11.94 5.50 2.76
C LEU A 188 11.92 4.45 1.63
N ALA A 189 12.97 4.47 0.83
CA ALA A 189 13.10 3.64 -0.36
C ALA A 189 13.21 2.16 0.00
N GLY A 190 12.77 1.30 -0.91
CA GLY A 190 12.87 -0.15 -0.82
C GLY A 190 14.30 -0.67 -1.00
N SER A 191 14.42 -1.97 -1.07
CA SER A 191 15.68 -2.64 -1.33
C SER A 191 15.98 -2.66 -2.83
N ASP A 192 17.23 -2.43 -3.18
CA ASP A 192 17.80 -2.71 -4.50
C ASP A 192 18.45 -4.11 -4.56
N ASN A 193 18.41 -4.87 -3.45
CA ASN A 193 19.10 -6.13 -3.29
C ASN A 193 18.26 -7.17 -2.54
N ALA A 194 17.64 -8.10 -3.27
CA ALA A 194 16.82 -9.18 -2.71
C ALA A 194 17.56 -10.07 -1.70
N MET A 195 18.89 -10.19 -1.81
CA MET A 195 19.70 -10.96 -0.85
C MET A 195 19.75 -10.27 0.53
N GLU A 196 19.70 -8.95 0.58
CA GLU A 196 19.65 -8.19 1.82
C GLU A 196 18.27 -8.27 2.45
N ALA A 197 17.22 -8.30 1.62
CA ALA A 197 15.82 -8.45 2.07
C ALA A 197 15.59 -9.75 2.86
N ALA A 198 16.36 -10.80 2.62
CA ALA A 198 16.31 -12.05 3.39
C ALA A 198 16.64 -11.90 4.89
N ARG A 199 17.21 -10.76 5.31
CA ARG A 199 17.48 -10.45 6.73
C ARG A 199 16.25 -9.89 7.46
N LEU A 200 15.25 -9.46 6.71
CA LEU A 200 14.03 -8.89 7.26
C LEU A 200 13.08 -10.02 7.66
N ASP A 201 12.83 -10.15 8.94
CA ASP A 201 11.82 -11.04 9.53
C ASP A 201 10.62 -10.24 10.06
N CYS A 202 9.62 -10.94 10.58
CA CYS A 202 8.38 -10.33 11.08
C CYS A 202 8.63 -9.34 12.21
N GLU A 203 9.53 -9.66 13.14
CA GLU A 203 9.84 -8.79 14.28
C GLU A 203 10.47 -7.46 13.79
N ILE A 204 11.35 -7.54 12.81
CA ILE A 204 11.99 -6.37 12.20
C ILE A 204 10.95 -5.54 11.43
N ALA A 205 10.09 -6.19 10.64
CA ALA A 205 9.02 -5.51 9.91
C ALA A 205 8.06 -4.78 10.87
N GLU A 206 7.62 -5.43 11.95
CA GLU A 206 6.81 -4.80 12.99
C GLU A 206 7.53 -3.61 13.62
N ALA A 207 8.80 -3.78 13.99
CA ALA A 207 9.60 -2.71 14.58
C ALA A 207 9.74 -1.50 13.65
N ILE A 208 9.92 -1.71 12.34
CA ILE A 208 9.95 -0.62 11.35
C ILE A 208 8.61 0.12 11.36
N MET A 209 7.49 -0.57 11.22
CA MET A 209 6.16 0.05 11.17
C MET A 209 5.84 0.82 12.45
N ASP A 210 6.13 0.24 13.64
CA ASP A 210 5.87 0.86 14.93
C ASP A 210 6.78 2.08 15.19
N ASN A 211 8.01 2.08 14.70
CA ASN A 211 8.90 3.23 14.77
C ASN A 211 8.47 4.36 13.82
N LEU A 212 8.03 4.03 12.60
CA LEU A 212 7.51 5.04 11.64
C LEU A 212 6.26 5.71 12.17
N ARG A 213 5.39 4.99 12.90
CA ARG A 213 4.23 5.57 13.60
C ARG A 213 4.58 6.66 14.61
N ARG A 214 5.81 6.69 15.09
CA ARG A 214 6.29 7.70 16.06
C ARG A 214 6.97 8.89 15.39
N CYS A 215 7.23 8.81 14.07
CA CYS A 215 7.78 9.92 13.33
C CYS A 215 6.73 11.01 13.06
N ASP A 216 7.19 12.26 12.98
CA ASP A 216 6.33 13.44 12.77
C ASP A 216 5.90 13.57 11.31
N TYR A 217 4.97 12.72 10.89
CA TYR A 217 4.28 12.76 9.61
C TYR A 217 2.77 12.80 9.84
N ASP A 218 2.03 13.52 9.00
CA ASP A 218 0.57 13.50 9.00
C ASP A 218 0.04 12.24 8.34
N LEU A 219 0.79 11.71 7.36
CA LEU A 219 0.41 10.58 6.54
C LEU A 219 1.60 9.70 6.20
N ILE A 220 1.42 8.38 6.30
CA ILE A 220 2.37 7.39 5.80
C ILE A 220 1.65 6.62 4.69
N LEU A 221 2.12 6.76 3.45
CA LEU A 221 1.68 5.98 2.30
C LEU A 221 2.62 4.79 2.13
N VAL A 222 2.06 3.59 2.12
CA VAL A 222 2.83 2.35 2.03
C VAL A 222 2.55 1.68 0.69
N ASP A 223 3.58 1.58 -0.16
CA ASP A 223 3.53 0.77 -1.38
C ASP A 223 3.85 -0.68 -1.05
N ASN A 224 2.86 -1.55 -1.16
CA ASN A 224 3.02 -2.96 -0.81
C ASN A 224 3.31 -3.81 -2.05
N CYS A 225 4.11 -4.86 -1.86
CA CYS A 225 4.25 -5.90 -2.88
C CYS A 225 2.92 -6.64 -3.12
N ASN A 226 2.88 -7.47 -4.15
CA ASN A 226 1.69 -8.24 -4.51
C ASN A 226 1.60 -9.62 -3.84
N THR A 227 2.60 -10.02 -3.06
CA THR A 227 2.63 -11.32 -2.38
C THR A 227 2.13 -11.21 -0.94
N LEU A 228 1.56 -12.29 -0.42
CA LEU A 228 1.14 -12.43 0.99
C LEU A 228 2.14 -13.34 1.71
N LYS A 229 3.33 -12.82 2.02
CA LYS A 229 4.28 -13.45 2.94
C LYS A 229 4.10 -12.84 4.33
N ASP A 230 4.52 -13.51 5.35
CA ASP A 230 4.41 -13.04 6.74
C ASP A 230 4.93 -11.60 6.91
N THR A 231 6.08 -11.26 6.31
CA THR A 231 6.67 -9.93 6.39
C THR A 231 5.91 -8.86 5.58
N THR A 232 5.19 -9.25 4.53
CA THR A 232 4.45 -8.32 3.64
C THR A 232 3.01 -8.11 4.09
N VAL A 233 2.49 -8.97 4.98
CA VAL A 233 1.18 -8.79 5.63
C VAL A 233 1.26 -7.74 6.74
N ILE A 234 2.39 -7.61 7.43
CA ILE A 234 2.56 -6.69 8.55
C ILE A 234 2.22 -5.23 8.21
N PRO A 235 2.70 -4.63 7.09
CA PRO A 235 2.27 -3.30 6.69
C PRO A 235 0.76 -3.17 6.50
N LEU A 236 0.08 -4.21 5.98
CA LEU A 236 -1.38 -4.23 5.83
C LEU A 236 -2.09 -4.26 7.19
N GLU A 237 -1.63 -5.10 8.12
CA GLU A 237 -2.17 -5.20 9.50
C GLU A 237 -2.00 -3.90 10.29
N LYS A 238 -0.88 -3.19 10.07
CA LYS A 238 -0.54 -1.95 10.78
C LYS A 238 -1.22 -0.71 10.16
N SER A 239 -1.88 -0.84 9.01
CA SER A 239 -2.50 0.29 8.31
C SER A 239 -3.91 0.59 8.82
N ASP A 240 -4.25 1.89 8.85
CA ASP A 240 -5.60 2.38 9.20
C ASP A 240 -6.56 2.23 8.02
N LEU A 241 -6.02 2.20 6.79
CA LEU A 241 -6.76 2.07 5.55
C LEU A 241 -5.94 1.27 4.55
N ILE A 242 -6.61 0.40 3.81
CA ILE A 242 -6.03 -0.32 2.67
C ILE A 242 -6.77 0.09 1.41
N LEU A 243 -6.05 0.64 0.44
CA LEU A 243 -6.54 0.87 -0.91
C LEU A 243 -6.26 -0.38 -1.73
N LEU A 244 -7.28 -1.17 -2.01
CA LEU A 244 -7.20 -2.38 -2.83
C LEU A 244 -7.35 -1.97 -4.30
N ILE A 245 -6.22 -2.00 -5.03
CA ILE A 245 -6.16 -1.56 -6.42
C ILE A 245 -6.43 -2.73 -7.36
N LEU A 246 -7.36 -2.57 -8.27
CA LEU A 246 -7.78 -3.59 -9.24
C LEU A 246 -7.81 -3.03 -10.66
N SER A 247 -7.58 -3.88 -11.63
CA SER A 247 -7.93 -3.67 -13.04
C SER A 247 -9.17 -4.51 -13.43
N LEU A 248 -9.82 -4.14 -14.54
CA LEU A 248 -11.04 -4.82 -15.01
C LEU A 248 -10.73 -6.09 -15.82
N ASP A 249 -9.90 -6.98 -15.26
CA ASP A 249 -9.59 -8.28 -15.82
C ASP A 249 -9.94 -9.41 -14.84
N THR A 250 -10.29 -10.57 -15.36
CA THR A 250 -10.79 -11.72 -14.60
C THR A 250 -9.77 -12.19 -13.56
N SER A 251 -8.48 -12.19 -13.89
CA SER A 251 -7.43 -12.70 -12.99
C SER A 251 -7.25 -11.80 -11.78
N THR A 252 -7.23 -10.48 -11.97
CA THR A 252 -7.11 -9.52 -10.87
C THR A 252 -8.29 -9.60 -9.90
N VAL A 253 -9.51 -9.74 -10.44
CA VAL A 253 -10.71 -9.83 -9.62
C VAL A 253 -10.76 -11.16 -8.84
N GLN A 254 -10.33 -12.28 -9.45
CA GLN A 254 -10.24 -13.57 -8.76
C GLN A 254 -9.19 -13.53 -7.63
N ASP A 255 -8.00 -12.98 -7.89
CA ASP A 255 -6.95 -12.85 -6.88
C ASP A 255 -7.39 -11.93 -5.73
N ALA A 256 -8.11 -10.83 -6.03
CA ALA A 256 -8.66 -9.95 -5.02
C ALA A 256 -9.74 -10.66 -4.16
N ARG A 257 -10.57 -11.49 -4.76
CA ARG A 257 -11.55 -12.31 -4.01
C ARG A 257 -10.83 -13.26 -3.06
N ASN A 258 -9.82 -13.99 -3.55
CA ASN A 258 -9.03 -14.88 -2.72
C ASN A 258 -8.38 -14.13 -1.54
N PHE A 259 -7.86 -12.93 -1.77
CA PHE A 259 -7.34 -12.06 -0.71
C PHE A 259 -8.42 -11.71 0.32
N LEU A 260 -9.60 -11.28 -0.12
CA LEU A 260 -10.71 -10.93 0.78
C LEU A 260 -11.22 -12.13 1.58
N ASP A 261 -11.15 -13.34 1.03
CA ASP A 261 -11.59 -14.57 1.70
C ASP A 261 -10.63 -15.00 2.84
N VAL A 262 -9.33 -14.64 2.77
CA VAL A 262 -8.33 -14.98 3.79
C VAL A 262 -8.08 -13.88 4.82
N LEU A 263 -8.79 -12.75 4.76
CA LEU A 263 -8.60 -11.63 5.72
C LEU A 263 -8.80 -12.03 7.18
N SER A 264 -9.65 -13.02 7.44
CA SER A 264 -9.89 -13.52 8.81
C SER A 264 -8.68 -14.22 9.42
N GLU A 265 -7.72 -14.64 8.61
CA GLU A 265 -6.44 -15.23 9.06
C GLU A 265 -5.44 -14.16 9.48
N PHE A 266 -5.67 -12.90 9.06
CA PHE A 266 -4.87 -11.74 9.37
C PHE A 266 -5.65 -10.77 10.27
N ARG A 267 -4.95 -9.86 10.94
CA ARG A 267 -5.57 -8.81 11.77
C ARG A 267 -6.08 -7.63 10.93
N ILE A 268 -6.74 -7.93 9.82
CA ILE A 268 -7.23 -6.94 8.87
C ILE A 268 -8.76 -6.91 8.91
N ASP A 269 -9.32 -5.75 9.28
CA ASP A 269 -10.77 -5.54 9.21
C ASP A 269 -11.16 -5.14 7.78
N LYS A 270 -12.11 -5.87 7.20
CA LYS A 270 -12.66 -5.58 5.86
C LYS A 270 -13.24 -4.15 5.78
N SER A 271 -13.71 -3.58 6.88
CA SER A 271 -14.21 -2.20 6.94
C SER A 271 -13.12 -1.15 6.65
N ASN A 272 -11.85 -1.51 6.81
CA ASN A 272 -10.70 -0.66 6.51
C ASN A 272 -10.20 -0.79 5.07
N ILE A 273 -10.91 -1.57 4.23
CA ILE A 273 -10.53 -1.74 2.83
C ILE A 273 -11.42 -0.87 1.94
N ARG A 274 -10.82 -0.17 0.98
CA ARG A 274 -11.49 0.59 -0.07
C ARG A 274 -11.04 0.08 -1.43
N MET A 275 -11.99 -0.33 -2.25
CA MET A 275 -11.71 -0.78 -3.62
C MET A 275 -11.51 0.40 -4.55
N VAL A 276 -10.44 0.38 -5.32
CA VAL A 276 -10.11 1.33 -6.38
C VAL A 276 -9.94 0.56 -7.68
N ILE A 277 -10.72 0.91 -8.69
CA ILE A 277 -10.57 0.31 -10.01
C ILE A 277 -9.71 1.26 -10.85
N ASN A 278 -8.53 0.77 -11.23
CA ASN A 278 -7.53 1.54 -11.96
C ASN A 278 -7.40 1.04 -13.41
N GLN A 279 -6.78 1.85 -14.27
CA GLN A 279 -6.51 1.55 -15.68
C GLN A 279 -7.78 1.25 -16.49
N VAL A 280 -8.91 1.88 -16.13
CA VAL A 280 -10.16 1.70 -16.85
C VAL A 280 -10.05 2.35 -18.23
N PRO A 281 -10.26 1.61 -19.34
CA PRO A 281 -10.31 2.22 -20.66
C PRO A 281 -11.44 3.24 -20.77
N LEU A 282 -11.22 4.33 -21.52
CA LEU A 282 -12.29 5.31 -21.81
C LEU A 282 -13.40 4.72 -22.68
N ASP A 283 -13.13 3.62 -23.36
CA ASP A 283 -14.11 2.87 -24.16
C ASP A 283 -14.47 1.58 -23.41
N ASP A 284 -15.66 1.52 -22.82
CA ASP A 284 -16.16 0.40 -22.01
C ASP A 284 -16.13 -0.95 -22.76
N LYS A 285 -16.18 -0.94 -24.11
CA LYS A 285 -16.10 -2.15 -24.93
C LYS A 285 -14.75 -2.87 -24.85
N LYS A 286 -13.74 -2.18 -24.35
CA LYS A 286 -12.38 -2.73 -24.15
C LYS A 286 -12.17 -3.34 -22.78
N CYS A 287 -13.16 -3.28 -21.89
CA CYS A 287 -13.08 -3.90 -20.58
C CYS A 287 -13.47 -5.37 -20.67
N GLU A 288 -12.68 -6.24 -20.06
CA GLU A 288 -13.00 -7.67 -19.95
C GLU A 288 -14.20 -7.87 -19.00
N LEU A 289 -14.25 -7.11 -17.93
CA LEU A 289 -15.33 -7.13 -16.93
C LEU A 289 -15.95 -5.75 -16.78
N GLY A 290 -17.27 -5.70 -16.58
CA GLY A 290 -17.96 -4.46 -16.20
C GLY A 290 -17.79 -4.15 -14.71
N ILE A 291 -17.71 -2.86 -14.36
CA ILE A 291 -17.55 -2.36 -12.98
C ILE A 291 -18.60 -2.96 -12.03
N SER A 292 -19.89 -2.96 -12.42
CA SER A 292 -20.99 -3.53 -11.62
C SER A 292 -20.85 -5.05 -11.42
N HIS A 293 -20.18 -5.74 -12.35
CA HIS A 293 -19.90 -7.16 -12.21
C HIS A 293 -18.82 -7.41 -11.16
N VAL A 294 -17.74 -6.62 -11.17
CA VAL A 294 -16.68 -6.65 -10.17
C VAL A 294 -17.23 -6.34 -8.78
N ALA A 295 -18.03 -5.27 -8.64
CA ALA A 295 -18.67 -4.91 -7.37
C ALA A 295 -19.51 -6.05 -6.77
N ARG A 296 -20.23 -6.77 -7.62
CA ARG A 296 -21.04 -7.93 -7.20
C ARG A 296 -20.20 -9.13 -6.80
N ILE A 297 -19.11 -9.44 -7.53
CA ILE A 297 -18.20 -10.55 -7.20
C ILE A 297 -17.54 -10.33 -5.85
N LEU A 298 -17.04 -9.11 -5.60
CA LEU A 298 -16.29 -8.78 -4.39
C LEU A 298 -17.19 -8.33 -3.23
N THR A 299 -18.51 -8.17 -3.47
CA THR A 299 -19.46 -7.62 -2.49
C THR A 299 -18.95 -6.29 -1.90
N MET A 300 -18.44 -5.42 -2.77
CA MET A 300 -17.84 -4.15 -2.41
C MET A 300 -18.01 -3.14 -3.56
N GLU A 301 -18.51 -1.96 -3.25
CA GLU A 301 -18.58 -0.87 -4.23
C GLU A 301 -17.23 -0.17 -4.40
N PRO A 302 -16.86 0.23 -5.62
CA PRO A 302 -15.63 0.97 -5.84
C PRO A 302 -15.72 2.37 -5.21
N THR A 303 -14.71 2.73 -4.43
CA THR A 303 -14.56 4.07 -3.84
C THR A 303 -14.14 5.07 -4.90
N CYS A 304 -13.33 4.64 -5.87
CA CYS A 304 -12.87 5.47 -6.97
C CYS A 304 -12.63 4.62 -8.22
N ILE A 305 -12.84 5.24 -9.38
CA ILE A 305 -12.54 4.70 -10.70
C ILE A 305 -11.51 5.64 -11.32
N ILE A 306 -10.40 5.08 -11.82
CA ILE A 306 -9.31 5.82 -12.44
C ILE A 306 -9.11 5.30 -13.86
N HIS A 307 -9.27 6.20 -14.81
CA HIS A 307 -9.12 5.85 -16.22
C HIS A 307 -7.65 5.79 -16.64
N THR A 308 -7.39 5.02 -17.70
CA THR A 308 -6.06 4.90 -18.28
C THR A 308 -5.55 6.27 -18.72
N ASN A 309 -4.40 6.65 -18.18
CA ASN A 309 -3.64 7.80 -18.64
C ASN A 309 -2.37 7.31 -19.36
N GLN A 310 -2.31 7.54 -20.69
CA GLN A 310 -1.17 7.11 -21.49
C GLN A 310 0.12 7.87 -21.13
N ASP A 311 -0.02 9.11 -20.65
CA ASP A 311 1.11 9.95 -20.28
C ASP A 311 1.67 9.67 -18.88
N ALA A 312 0.93 8.94 -18.01
CA ALA A 312 1.35 8.67 -16.65
C ALA A 312 2.72 7.97 -16.55
N ARG A 313 3.03 7.08 -17.50
CA ARG A 313 4.35 6.43 -17.60
C ARG A 313 5.43 7.41 -18.04
N SER A 314 5.11 8.31 -18.95
CA SER A 314 6.08 9.33 -19.44
C SER A 314 6.43 10.29 -18.31
N PHE A 315 5.45 10.72 -17.51
CA PHE A 315 5.68 11.54 -16.32
C PHE A 315 6.51 10.80 -15.28
N ALA A 316 6.24 9.50 -15.05
CA ALA A 316 7.04 8.68 -14.15
C ALA A 316 8.52 8.65 -14.53
N ASN A 317 8.82 8.49 -15.83
CA ASN A 317 10.20 8.41 -16.32
C ASN A 317 11.02 9.70 -16.10
N VAL A 318 10.35 10.83 -15.87
CA VAL A 318 11.02 12.12 -15.58
C VAL A 318 10.85 12.53 -14.10
N GLY A 319 10.30 11.66 -13.26
CA GLY A 319 10.07 11.93 -11.83
C GLY A 319 8.93 12.92 -11.55
N GLU A 320 8.11 13.24 -12.55
CA GLU A 320 6.99 14.17 -12.40
C GLU A 320 5.67 13.42 -12.17
N ALA A 321 4.73 14.05 -11.46
CA ALA A 321 3.39 13.50 -11.27
C ALA A 321 2.46 13.92 -12.40
N ALA A 322 1.77 12.96 -13.01
CA ALA A 322 0.77 13.23 -14.06
C ALA A 322 -0.44 14.03 -13.51
N SER A 323 -0.71 13.94 -12.20
CA SER A 323 -1.73 14.72 -11.51
C SER A 323 -1.39 16.21 -11.36
N SER A 324 -0.19 16.64 -11.75
CA SER A 324 0.20 18.07 -11.80
C SER A 324 -0.62 18.87 -12.80
N ASP A 325 -1.08 18.24 -13.89
CA ASP A 325 -2.08 18.83 -14.80
C ASP A 325 -3.47 18.79 -14.16
N LYS A 326 -3.83 19.87 -13.46
CA LYS A 326 -5.11 20.01 -12.75
C LYS A 326 -6.35 19.88 -13.64
N GLY A 327 -6.22 20.10 -14.94
CA GLY A 327 -7.31 20.04 -15.90
C GLY A 327 -7.64 18.62 -16.38
N SER A 328 -6.70 17.70 -16.26
CA SER A 328 -6.85 16.33 -16.76
C SER A 328 -7.90 15.53 -15.98
N LEU A 329 -8.55 14.57 -16.64
CA LEU A 329 -9.47 13.62 -15.98
C LEU A 329 -8.75 12.86 -14.89
N PHE A 330 -7.57 12.35 -15.18
CA PHE A 330 -6.73 11.60 -14.26
C PHE A 330 -6.45 12.38 -12.97
N SER A 331 -6.06 13.66 -13.07
CA SER A 331 -5.84 14.51 -11.90
C SER A 331 -7.10 14.67 -11.04
N LYS A 332 -8.27 14.83 -11.66
CA LYS A 332 -9.55 14.93 -10.94
C LYS A 332 -9.88 13.63 -10.19
N GLU A 333 -9.62 12.50 -10.82
CA GLU A 333 -9.85 11.17 -10.23
C GLU A 333 -8.91 10.88 -9.06
N ILE A 334 -7.61 11.21 -9.18
CA ILE A 334 -6.66 11.09 -8.07
C ILE A 334 -7.05 12.02 -6.90
N ARG A 335 -7.50 13.26 -7.18
CA ARG A 335 -8.04 14.15 -6.13
C ARG A 335 -9.26 13.60 -5.46
N THR A 336 -10.16 12.95 -6.20
CA THR A 336 -11.33 12.28 -5.66
C THR A 336 -10.91 11.15 -4.73
N LEU A 337 -9.94 10.32 -5.15
CA LEU A 337 -9.38 9.27 -4.32
C LEU A 337 -8.71 9.83 -3.06
N ALA A 338 -7.92 10.89 -3.18
CA ALA A 338 -7.27 11.56 -2.06
C ALA A 338 -8.26 12.03 -1.00
N ARG A 339 -9.36 12.69 -1.41
CA ARG A 339 -10.45 13.13 -0.51
C ARG A 339 -11.23 11.98 0.10
N ALA A 340 -11.37 10.86 -0.60
CA ALA A 340 -12.03 9.66 -0.08
C ALA A 340 -11.16 8.90 0.93
N ALA A 341 -9.84 9.00 0.81
CA ALA A 341 -8.88 8.28 1.65
C ALA A 341 -8.44 9.10 2.89
N VAL A 342 -8.38 10.43 2.78
CA VAL A 342 -7.81 11.31 3.81
C VAL A 342 -8.76 12.48 4.09
N ALA A 343 -9.04 12.72 5.38
CA ALA A 343 -9.76 13.92 5.78
C ALA A 343 -8.86 15.15 5.57
N VAL A 344 -9.23 15.97 4.62
CA VAL A 344 -8.56 17.23 4.28
C VAL A 344 -9.55 18.38 4.34
N ASP A 345 -9.04 19.61 4.46
CA ASP A 345 -9.88 20.81 4.42
C ASP A 345 -10.56 20.90 3.04
N GLU A 346 -11.83 21.28 3.01
CA GLU A 346 -12.51 21.58 1.74
C GLU A 346 -11.79 22.75 1.07
N GLU A 347 -11.20 22.52 -0.11
CA GLU A 347 -10.82 23.62 -0.98
C GLU A 347 -12.13 24.30 -1.43
N LEU A 348 -12.37 25.51 -0.95
CA LEU A 348 -13.31 26.41 -1.62
C LEU A 348 -12.74 26.65 -3.02
N GLU A 349 -13.23 25.87 -4.00
CA GLU A 349 -12.93 26.13 -5.42
C GLU A 349 -13.33 27.57 -5.66
N LYS A 350 -12.32 28.44 -5.82
CA LYS A 350 -12.60 29.78 -6.34
C LYS A 350 -13.24 29.55 -7.68
N PRO A 351 -14.48 30.07 -7.91
CA PRO A 351 -15.13 29.88 -9.20
C PRO A 351 -14.14 30.35 -10.26
N GLU A 352 -13.82 29.46 -11.21
CA GLU A 352 -12.98 29.81 -12.36
C GLU A 352 -13.58 31.09 -12.92
N LYS A 353 -12.82 32.18 -12.85
CA LYS A 353 -13.18 33.41 -13.55
C LYS A 353 -13.26 33.02 -15.01
N CYS A 354 -14.47 32.77 -15.49
CA CYS A 354 -14.74 32.71 -16.90
C CYS A 354 -14.10 33.94 -17.52
N SER A 355 -12.98 33.75 -18.20
CA SER A 355 -12.35 34.82 -18.96
C SER A 355 -13.31 35.19 -20.07
N GLY A 356 -14.17 36.18 -19.77
CA GLY A 356 -15.11 36.79 -20.70
C GLY A 356 -14.42 37.52 -21.85
N GLY A 357 -13.59 36.78 -22.60
CA GLY A 357 -12.86 37.25 -23.76
C GLY A 357 -13.54 36.98 -25.11
N PHE A 358 -14.59 36.14 -25.13
CA PHE A 358 -15.16 35.70 -26.39
C PHE A 358 -16.37 36.52 -26.89
N LEU A 359 -17.04 37.29 -26.05
CA LEU A 359 -18.23 38.08 -26.46
C LEU A 359 -17.95 39.50 -26.93
N ARG A 360 -16.70 39.97 -26.92
CA ARG A 360 -16.35 41.31 -27.40
C ARG A 360 -16.00 41.39 -28.89
N ARG A 361 -15.99 40.29 -29.64
CA ARG A 361 -15.67 40.23 -31.08
C ARG A 361 -16.89 40.15 -31.99
N LEU A 362 -18.11 40.01 -31.46
CA LEU A 362 -19.33 39.88 -32.29
C LEU A 362 -20.22 41.13 -32.38
N PHE A 363 -19.97 42.19 -31.61
CA PHE A 363 -20.76 43.43 -31.65
C PHE A 363 -19.89 44.69 -31.75
N GLY A 364 -19.02 44.76 -32.72
CA GLY A 364 -18.17 45.92 -32.92
C GLY A 364 -17.87 46.21 -34.39
N ARG A 365 -18.92 46.45 -35.21
CA ARG A 365 -18.80 47.30 -36.41
C ARG A 365 -20.18 47.62 -36.98
N LYS A 366 -20.70 48.76 -36.56
CA LYS A 366 -21.56 49.63 -37.37
C LYS A 366 -21.39 51.04 -36.84
N ARG A 367 -20.58 51.80 -37.46
CA ARG A 367 -20.64 53.11 -38.12
C ARG A 367 -19.24 53.63 -38.33
#